data_92679a4a6b54c555be685501280e4b54
#
_entry.id   92679a4a6b54c555be685501280e4b54
#
_cell.length_a   1.000
_cell.length_b   1.000
_cell.length_c   1.000
_cell.angle_alpha   90.00
_cell.angle_beta   90.00
_cell.angle_gamma   90.00
#
_symmetry.space_group_name_H-M   'P 1'
#
loop_
_entity.id
_entity.type
_entity.pdbx_description
1 polymer ?
#
loop_
_entity_poly.entity_id
_entity_poly.type
_entity_poly.pdbx_seq_one_letter_code
_entity_poly.pdbx_strand_id
1 'polypeptide(L)'
;MTRFGGRFRVDGMAVTPPVVLTIAGFDPSSGAGITADIKTIAAHECYGVSCITAMTVQSTQGVRRVEGVDPGIIAETLRELAADVVVEAVHIGMLGSAQVVEVVADFLIETGLPHVVLDPILKSSSGADLLDAAGTRLLLERLLPLAELVTPNLSEASVLTGITVTSLEQMRKAAARLHCLGAANLVVTGGDLDKGEKAIDLLSFTTSRGIEEEVFKASRQRSNSTHGTGCAFSTALACHLAHGRGLPEAVLLAKVYVSSAIANAHALGHGVGPLHHLFRMSQPRRSSPILSEGEPAHSRN
;
A
#
# COMPACT_ATOMS: atom_id res chain seq x y z
N MET A 1 16.52 -28.62 -7.97
CA MET A 1 16.56 -28.18 -6.56
C MET A 1 15.71 -26.95 -6.47
N THR A 2 14.45 -27.11 -6.10
CA THR A 2 13.44 -26.04 -6.00
C THR A 2 13.57 -25.40 -4.63
N ARG A 3 13.95 -24.11 -4.59
CA ARG A 3 13.97 -23.33 -3.34
C ARG A 3 12.52 -22.92 -3.00
N PHE A 4 11.89 -23.68 -2.10
CA PHE A 4 10.74 -23.20 -1.35
C PHE A 4 11.27 -22.30 -0.23
N GLY A 5 10.92 -21.00 -0.27
CA GLY A 5 11.27 -20.04 0.76
C GLY A 5 10.42 -20.21 2.03
N GLY A 6 10.62 -21.31 2.75
CA GLY A 6 10.10 -21.46 4.10
C GLY A 6 11.16 -21.00 5.09
N ARG A 7 10.96 -19.88 5.79
CA ARG A 7 11.78 -19.50 6.94
C ARG A 7 11.55 -20.52 8.06
N PHE A 8 12.48 -21.44 8.25
CA PHE A 8 12.46 -22.37 9.38
C PHE A 8 12.81 -21.63 10.68
N ARG A 9 12.01 -21.82 11.72
CA ARG A 9 12.40 -21.48 13.08
C ARG A 9 13.63 -22.33 13.43
N VAL A 10 14.78 -21.68 13.58
CA VAL A 10 15.93 -22.26 14.26
C VAL A 10 15.78 -21.90 15.72
N ASP A 11 15.89 -22.88 16.60
CA ASP A 11 15.61 -22.82 18.03
C ASP A 11 15.99 -21.48 18.69
N GLY A 12 14.98 -20.76 19.21
CA GLY A 12 15.15 -19.66 20.14
C GLY A 12 15.50 -18.28 19.56
N MET A 13 15.79 -18.13 18.26
CA MET A 13 16.03 -16.82 17.64
C MET A 13 14.71 -16.20 17.13
N ALA A 14 14.47 -14.95 17.49
CA ALA A 14 13.38 -14.18 16.91
C ALA A 14 13.59 -14.07 15.39
N VAL A 15 12.59 -14.49 14.60
CA VAL A 15 12.64 -14.32 13.14
C VAL A 15 12.51 -12.82 12.85
N THR A 16 13.52 -12.25 12.19
CA THR A 16 13.46 -10.84 11.74
C THR A 16 12.26 -10.66 10.79
N PRO A 17 11.33 -9.73 11.07
CA PRO A 17 10.22 -9.47 10.18
C PRO A 17 10.72 -8.89 8.86
N PRO A 18 10.01 -9.09 7.73
CA PRO A 18 10.33 -8.40 6.48
C PRO A 18 10.29 -6.88 6.66
N VAL A 19 11.25 -6.18 6.07
CA VAL A 19 11.30 -4.71 6.11
C VAL A 19 10.62 -4.15 4.87
N VAL A 20 9.66 -3.26 5.08
CA VAL A 20 8.95 -2.53 4.01
C VAL A 20 9.28 -1.05 4.12
N LEU A 21 9.85 -0.48 3.06
CA LEU A 21 10.08 0.95 2.92
C LEU A 21 8.82 1.60 2.34
N THR A 22 8.26 2.60 3.03
CA THR A 22 7.19 3.44 2.48
C THR A 22 7.71 4.85 2.18
N ILE A 23 7.43 5.35 0.97
CA ILE A 23 7.82 6.66 0.46
C ILE A 23 6.53 7.41 0.15
N ALA A 24 6.09 8.32 1.03
CA ALA A 24 4.80 8.98 0.89
C ALA A 24 4.70 10.29 1.68
N GLY A 25 3.61 11.03 1.51
CA GLY A 25 3.31 12.21 2.29
C GLY A 25 2.89 11.88 3.72
N PHE A 26 3.03 12.84 4.63
CA PHE A 26 2.59 12.73 6.01
C PHE A 26 1.18 13.29 6.18
N ASP A 27 0.23 12.44 6.58
CA ASP A 27 -1.12 12.81 6.98
C ASP A 27 -1.21 12.83 8.53
N PRO A 28 -1.32 14.03 9.15
CA PRO A 28 -1.41 14.16 10.61
C PRO A 28 -2.71 13.58 11.19
N SER A 29 -3.76 13.41 10.38
CA SER A 29 -4.99 12.72 10.81
C SER A 29 -4.82 11.20 10.91
N SER A 30 -3.70 10.69 10.41
CA SER A 30 -3.33 9.26 10.44
C SER A 30 -4.30 8.34 9.71
N GLY A 31 -5.05 8.86 8.75
CA GLY A 31 -5.97 8.10 7.91
C GLY A 31 -5.33 7.60 6.62
N ALA A 32 -4.33 8.32 6.10
CA ALA A 32 -3.60 8.01 4.88
C ALA A 32 -2.09 8.26 5.05
N GLY A 33 -1.32 8.16 3.97
CA GLY A 33 0.11 8.44 3.92
C GLY A 33 0.94 7.61 4.88
N ILE A 34 2.15 8.07 5.19
CA ILE A 34 3.14 7.36 6.04
C ILE A 34 2.52 6.79 7.32
N THR A 35 1.65 7.53 7.99
CA THR A 35 1.07 7.10 9.27
C THR A 35 0.08 5.95 9.13
N ALA A 36 -0.65 5.88 8.03
CA ALA A 36 -1.51 4.74 7.69
C ALA A 36 -0.69 3.55 7.20
N ASP A 37 0.36 3.82 6.41
CA ASP A 37 1.25 2.80 5.86
C ASP A 37 1.97 2.06 6.99
N ILE A 38 2.57 2.77 7.95
CA ILE A 38 3.25 2.15 9.11
C ILE A 38 2.28 1.28 9.93
N LYS A 39 1.02 1.72 10.14
CA LYS A 39 0.00 0.87 10.80
C LYS A 39 -0.33 -0.37 9.99
N THR A 40 -0.45 -0.22 8.66
CA THR A 40 -0.73 -1.35 7.76
C THR A 40 0.43 -2.33 7.75
N ILE A 41 1.68 -1.84 7.67
CA ILE A 41 2.90 -2.66 7.73
C ILE A 41 2.95 -3.44 9.05
N ALA A 42 2.72 -2.77 10.18
CA ALA A 42 2.68 -3.42 11.49
C ALA A 42 1.55 -4.46 11.60
N ALA A 43 0.36 -4.19 11.02
CA ALA A 43 -0.76 -5.14 10.98
C ALA A 43 -0.48 -6.41 10.16
N HIS A 44 0.53 -6.36 9.28
CA HIS A 44 1.00 -7.47 8.45
C HIS A 44 2.28 -8.12 8.98
N GLU A 45 2.66 -7.84 10.23
CA GLU A 45 3.85 -8.43 10.88
C GLU A 45 5.15 -8.12 10.13
N CYS A 46 5.21 -6.96 9.46
CA CYS A 46 6.39 -6.39 8.83
C CYS A 46 6.98 -5.26 9.69
N TYR A 47 8.26 -4.95 9.49
CA TYR A 47 8.90 -3.77 10.04
C TYR A 47 8.86 -2.62 9.02
N GLY A 48 8.32 -1.48 9.40
CA GLY A 48 8.18 -0.33 8.51
C GLY A 48 9.29 0.69 8.71
N VAL A 49 10.00 1.04 7.63
CA VAL A 49 10.84 2.23 7.54
C VAL A 49 10.21 3.22 6.55
N SER A 50 10.47 4.52 6.73
CA SER A 50 9.72 5.51 5.97
C SER A 50 10.54 6.72 5.53
N CYS A 51 10.22 7.25 4.34
CA CYS A 51 10.72 8.52 3.84
C CYS A 51 9.54 9.44 3.52
N ILE A 52 9.47 10.60 4.20
CA ILE A 52 8.39 11.58 4.02
C ILE A 52 8.71 12.46 2.81
N THR A 53 7.77 12.56 1.86
CA THR A 53 7.88 13.39 0.64
C THR A 53 7.26 14.77 0.81
N ALA A 54 6.23 14.91 1.65
CA ALA A 54 5.55 16.16 1.92
C ALA A 54 4.86 16.13 3.28
N MET A 55 4.75 17.29 3.91
CA MET A 55 3.94 17.52 5.10
C MET A 55 2.58 18.09 4.69
N THR A 56 1.49 17.63 5.30
CA THR A 56 0.17 18.20 5.03
C THR A 56 -0.42 18.88 6.27
N VAL A 57 -1.17 19.95 6.04
CA VAL A 57 -2.14 20.48 7.01
C VAL A 57 -3.48 19.87 6.64
N GLN A 58 -3.83 18.80 7.34
CA GLN A 58 -4.94 17.92 6.98
C GLN A 58 -5.70 17.43 8.20
N SER A 59 -6.99 17.18 8.01
CA SER A 59 -7.86 16.51 8.98
C SER A 59 -8.83 15.58 8.25
N THR A 60 -9.78 14.96 8.95
CA THR A 60 -10.85 14.16 8.30
C THR A 60 -11.72 14.99 7.34
N GLN A 61 -11.66 16.32 7.41
CA GLN A 61 -12.40 17.23 6.54
C GLN A 61 -11.68 17.55 5.22
N GLY A 62 -10.42 17.13 5.06
CA GLY A 62 -9.63 17.29 3.84
C GLY A 62 -8.28 17.97 4.03
N VAL A 63 -7.58 18.14 2.93
CA VAL A 63 -6.25 18.76 2.84
C VAL A 63 -6.41 20.25 2.65
N ARG A 64 -5.78 21.07 3.53
CA ARG A 64 -5.76 22.53 3.43
C ARG A 64 -4.48 23.08 2.83
N ARG A 65 -3.35 22.41 3.08
CA ARG A 65 -2.02 22.80 2.61
C ARG A 65 -1.14 21.59 2.46
N VAL A 66 -0.28 21.62 1.46
CA VAL A 66 0.79 20.65 1.22
C VAL A 66 2.10 21.43 1.19
N GLU A 67 3.11 20.94 1.90
CA GLU A 67 4.47 21.48 1.91
C GLU A 67 5.43 20.35 1.56
N GLY A 68 6.13 20.46 0.42
CA GLY A 68 7.10 19.46 -0.03
C GLY A 68 8.32 19.41 0.88
N VAL A 69 8.86 18.24 1.11
CA VAL A 69 10.17 18.05 1.70
C VAL A 69 11.23 18.29 0.63
N ASP A 70 12.36 18.90 1.01
CA ASP A 70 13.48 19.13 0.10
C ASP A 70 13.94 17.83 -0.55
N PRO A 71 14.06 17.78 -1.90
CA PRO A 71 14.47 16.57 -2.62
C PRO A 71 15.84 16.03 -2.20
N GLY A 72 16.76 16.88 -1.76
CA GLY A 72 18.06 16.47 -1.22
C GLY A 72 17.92 15.69 0.08
N ILE A 73 17.08 16.16 1.00
CA ILE A 73 16.78 15.44 2.26
C ILE A 73 16.14 14.08 1.96
N ILE A 74 15.25 14.00 0.96
CA ILE A 74 14.63 12.73 0.54
C ILE A 74 15.69 11.77 0.03
N ALA A 75 16.58 12.23 -0.86
CA ALA A 75 17.65 11.42 -1.42
C ALA A 75 18.62 10.89 -0.35
N GLU A 76 19.04 11.75 0.59
CA GLU A 76 19.90 11.35 1.70
C GLU A 76 19.22 10.34 2.61
N THR A 77 17.95 10.57 2.98
CA THR A 77 17.17 9.66 3.82
C THR A 77 17.01 8.27 3.20
N LEU A 78 16.69 8.21 1.89
CA LEU A 78 16.53 6.95 1.18
C LEU A 78 17.83 6.15 1.12
N ARG A 79 18.96 6.80 0.85
CA ARG A 79 20.28 6.14 0.81
C ARG A 79 20.71 5.66 2.18
N GLU A 80 20.52 6.46 3.22
CA GLU A 80 20.87 6.09 4.60
C GLU A 80 20.07 4.86 5.05
N LEU A 81 18.75 4.83 4.79
CA LEU A 81 17.91 3.68 5.12
C LEU A 81 18.34 2.41 4.35
N ALA A 82 18.60 2.53 3.05
CA ALA A 82 18.99 1.38 2.23
C ALA A 82 20.40 0.86 2.57
N ALA A 83 21.27 1.71 3.12
CA ALA A 83 22.58 1.30 3.60
C ALA A 83 22.56 0.55 4.93
N ASP A 84 21.54 0.81 5.77
CA ASP A 84 21.43 0.25 7.12
C ASP A 84 20.59 -1.02 7.18
N VAL A 85 19.46 -1.08 6.44
CA VAL A 85 18.51 -2.19 6.53
C VAL A 85 18.29 -2.89 5.18
N VAL A 86 18.06 -4.21 5.23
CA VAL A 86 17.67 -4.98 4.04
C VAL A 86 16.18 -4.76 3.79
N VAL A 87 15.85 -4.02 2.73
CA VAL A 87 14.48 -3.74 2.32
C VAL A 87 13.96 -4.86 1.43
N GLU A 88 12.86 -5.51 1.83
CA GLU A 88 12.24 -6.61 1.07
C GLU A 88 11.06 -6.16 0.18
N ALA A 89 10.50 -4.97 0.41
CA ALA A 89 9.52 -4.35 -0.50
C ALA A 89 9.47 -2.84 -0.33
N VAL A 90 9.04 -2.14 -1.38
CA VAL A 90 8.88 -0.68 -1.40
C VAL A 90 7.43 -0.34 -1.72
N HIS A 91 6.80 0.49 -0.90
CA HIS A 91 5.54 1.15 -1.21
C HIS A 91 5.80 2.62 -1.56
N ILE A 92 5.29 3.06 -2.71
CA ILE A 92 5.38 4.45 -3.15
C ILE A 92 3.97 5.02 -3.21
N GLY A 93 3.70 6.04 -2.39
CA GLY A 93 2.44 6.78 -2.38
C GLY A 93 2.61 8.20 -2.94
N MET A 94 2.08 9.20 -2.22
CA MET A 94 2.13 10.59 -2.64
C MET A 94 3.58 11.12 -2.73
N LEU A 95 3.96 11.65 -3.91
CA LEU A 95 5.31 12.20 -4.17
C LEU A 95 5.38 13.73 -4.11
N GLY A 96 4.29 14.43 -4.45
CA GLY A 96 4.18 15.88 -4.27
C GLY A 96 4.75 16.73 -5.39
N SER A 97 5.83 16.34 -6.06
CA SER A 97 6.45 17.11 -7.14
C SER A 97 7.23 16.26 -8.15
N ALA A 98 7.45 16.83 -9.34
CA ALA A 98 8.29 16.24 -10.40
C ALA A 98 9.72 15.92 -9.91
N GLN A 99 10.32 16.79 -9.11
CA GLN A 99 11.67 16.62 -8.56
C GLN A 99 11.75 15.41 -7.62
N VAL A 100 10.73 15.20 -6.80
CA VAL A 100 10.66 14.03 -5.92
C VAL A 100 10.49 12.75 -6.74
N VAL A 101 9.70 12.78 -7.82
CA VAL A 101 9.59 11.65 -8.76
C VAL A 101 10.97 11.27 -9.32
N GLU A 102 11.79 12.25 -9.76
CA GLU A 102 13.14 12.01 -10.26
C GLU A 102 14.03 11.37 -9.19
N VAL A 103 14.06 11.95 -7.99
CA VAL A 103 14.89 11.45 -6.88
C VAL A 103 14.54 10.01 -6.53
N VAL A 104 13.24 9.67 -6.44
CA VAL A 104 12.79 8.32 -6.13
C VAL A 104 13.11 7.34 -7.27
N ALA A 105 12.97 7.77 -8.53
CA ALA A 105 13.31 6.93 -9.68
C ALA A 105 14.83 6.65 -9.72
N ASP A 106 15.66 7.66 -9.52
CA ASP A 106 17.13 7.50 -9.47
C ASP A 106 17.55 6.56 -8.34
N PHE A 107 16.97 6.72 -7.15
CA PHE A 107 17.20 5.83 -6.01
C PHE A 107 16.85 4.36 -6.32
N LEU A 108 15.70 4.11 -6.96
CA LEU A 108 15.29 2.74 -7.31
C LEU A 108 16.20 2.12 -8.38
N ILE A 109 16.67 2.92 -9.36
CA ILE A 109 17.64 2.48 -10.37
C ILE A 109 18.99 2.15 -9.73
N GLU A 110 19.45 3.01 -8.81
CA GLU A 110 20.73 2.84 -8.11
C GLU A 110 20.74 1.58 -7.23
N THR A 111 19.64 1.30 -6.53
CA THR A 111 19.57 0.24 -5.52
C THR A 111 19.01 -1.09 -6.02
N GLY A 112 18.17 -1.08 -7.05
CA GLY A 112 17.53 -2.27 -7.56
C GLY A 112 16.64 -2.98 -6.52
N LEU A 113 16.00 -2.24 -5.60
CA LEU A 113 15.16 -2.80 -4.54
C LEU A 113 14.01 -3.64 -5.10
N PRO A 114 13.68 -4.77 -4.46
CA PRO A 114 12.64 -5.67 -4.93
C PRO A 114 11.24 -5.17 -4.57
N HIS A 115 10.23 -5.76 -5.20
CA HIS A 115 8.81 -5.64 -4.85
C HIS A 115 8.32 -4.19 -4.72
N VAL A 116 8.59 -3.37 -5.75
CA VAL A 116 8.14 -1.97 -5.80
C VAL A 116 6.65 -1.92 -6.14
N VAL A 117 5.83 -1.45 -5.20
CA VAL A 117 4.39 -1.19 -5.39
C VAL A 117 4.18 0.33 -5.49
N LEU A 118 3.70 0.78 -6.65
CA LEU A 118 3.42 2.19 -6.94
C LEU A 118 1.93 2.47 -6.83
N ASP A 119 1.53 3.27 -5.85
CA ASP A 119 0.21 3.89 -5.76
C ASP A 119 0.28 5.27 -6.42
N PRO A 120 -0.22 5.45 -7.65
CA PRO A 120 0.00 6.66 -8.43
C PRO A 120 -0.94 7.79 -7.99
N ILE A 121 -0.75 8.27 -6.76
CA ILE A 121 -1.61 9.27 -6.14
C ILE A 121 -1.46 10.61 -6.86
N LEU A 122 -2.48 11.00 -7.62
CA LEU A 122 -2.54 12.29 -8.34
C LEU A 122 -3.36 13.32 -7.58
N LYS A 123 -4.41 12.87 -6.85
CA LYS A 123 -5.32 13.75 -6.10
C LYS A 123 -5.63 13.17 -4.73
N SER A 124 -5.89 14.05 -3.76
CA SER A 124 -6.42 13.63 -2.46
C SER A 124 -7.89 13.17 -2.58
N SER A 125 -8.38 12.43 -1.57
CA SER A 125 -9.81 12.06 -1.47
C SER A 125 -10.73 13.29 -1.43
N SER A 126 -10.22 14.46 -1.03
CA SER A 126 -10.95 15.73 -1.03
C SER A 126 -10.84 16.51 -2.35
N GLY A 127 -10.13 15.97 -3.36
CA GLY A 127 -9.99 16.54 -4.70
C GLY A 127 -8.83 17.51 -4.88
N ALA A 128 -7.99 17.77 -3.89
CA ALA A 128 -6.80 18.59 -4.04
C ALA A 128 -5.75 17.88 -4.93
N ASP A 129 -5.15 18.62 -5.86
CA ASP A 129 -4.05 18.09 -6.69
C ASP A 129 -2.82 17.84 -5.81
N LEU A 130 -2.25 16.64 -5.91
CA LEU A 130 -1.09 16.17 -5.13
C LEU A 130 0.14 15.91 -6.01
N LEU A 131 -0.04 15.87 -7.33
CA LEU A 131 1.03 15.79 -8.30
C LEU A 131 0.61 16.58 -9.55
N ASP A 132 1.48 17.44 -10.04
CA ASP A 132 1.23 18.24 -11.23
C ASP A 132 1.40 17.44 -12.54
N ALA A 133 1.10 18.08 -13.67
CA ALA A 133 1.21 17.45 -14.99
C ALA A 133 2.65 17.04 -15.34
N ALA A 134 3.66 17.78 -14.90
CA ALA A 134 5.06 17.44 -15.12
C ALA A 134 5.46 16.20 -14.29
N GLY A 135 5.07 16.16 -13.03
CA GLY A 135 5.27 15.00 -12.15
C GLY A 135 4.53 13.75 -12.65
N THR A 136 3.29 13.92 -13.12
CA THR A 136 2.50 12.81 -13.72
C THR A 136 3.19 12.23 -14.95
N ARG A 137 3.77 13.07 -15.83
CA ARG A 137 4.54 12.61 -16.99
C ARG A 137 5.78 11.84 -16.56
N LEU A 138 6.57 12.40 -15.63
CA LEU A 138 7.76 11.74 -15.12
C LEU A 138 7.45 10.43 -14.38
N LEU A 139 6.33 10.35 -13.66
CA LEU A 139 5.86 9.12 -13.04
C LEU A 139 5.65 8.02 -14.09
N LEU A 140 5.00 8.35 -15.22
CA LEU A 140 4.79 7.40 -16.33
C LEU A 140 6.12 7.02 -17.01
N GLU A 141 7.01 7.98 -17.22
CA GLU A 141 8.26 7.77 -17.95
C GLU A 141 9.34 7.06 -17.11
N ARG A 142 9.41 7.35 -15.80
CA ARG A 142 10.51 6.96 -14.94
C ARG A 142 10.15 5.93 -13.87
N LEU A 143 8.99 6.04 -13.21
CA LEU A 143 8.61 5.14 -12.10
C LEU A 143 7.77 3.97 -12.53
N LEU A 144 6.85 4.17 -13.49
CA LEU A 144 5.98 3.10 -13.96
C LEU A 144 6.74 1.85 -14.42
N PRO A 145 7.84 1.97 -15.21
CA PRO A 145 8.62 0.81 -15.65
C PRO A 145 9.45 0.14 -14.54
N LEU A 146 9.68 0.81 -13.42
CA LEU A 146 10.43 0.29 -12.28
C LEU A 146 9.53 -0.44 -11.27
N ALA A 147 8.22 -0.20 -11.33
CA ALA A 147 7.27 -0.81 -10.43
C ALA A 147 6.97 -2.26 -10.83
N GLU A 148 7.05 -3.18 -9.87
CA GLU A 148 6.53 -4.54 -10.06
C GLU A 148 5.02 -4.54 -10.16
N LEU A 149 4.34 -3.68 -9.38
CA LEU A 149 2.89 -3.57 -9.36
C LEU A 149 2.44 -2.12 -9.24
N VAL A 150 1.47 -1.71 -10.04
CA VAL A 150 0.86 -0.37 -10.00
C VAL A 150 -0.61 -0.48 -9.63
N THR A 151 -1.12 0.42 -8.77
CA THR A 151 -2.46 0.29 -8.17
C THR A 151 -3.38 1.50 -8.43
N PRO A 152 -3.59 1.94 -9.69
CA PRO A 152 -4.42 3.10 -9.97
C PRO A 152 -5.90 2.82 -9.64
N ASN A 153 -6.57 3.82 -9.07
CA ASN A 153 -8.03 3.85 -9.03
C ASN A 153 -8.60 4.26 -10.41
N LEU A 154 -9.93 4.29 -10.54
CA LEU A 154 -10.59 4.62 -11.84
C LEU A 154 -10.23 6.02 -12.33
N SER A 155 -10.14 6.99 -11.44
CA SER A 155 -9.80 8.38 -11.79
C SER A 155 -8.34 8.49 -12.23
N GLU A 156 -7.43 7.88 -11.49
CA GLU A 156 -6.00 7.82 -11.81
C GLU A 156 -5.76 7.08 -13.12
N ALA A 157 -6.37 5.89 -13.30
CA ALA A 157 -6.31 5.15 -14.55
C ALA A 157 -6.81 6.00 -15.73
N SER A 158 -7.87 6.80 -15.51
CA SER A 158 -8.39 7.70 -16.56
C SER A 158 -7.39 8.80 -16.91
N VAL A 159 -6.77 9.43 -15.93
CA VAL A 159 -5.77 10.48 -16.16
C VAL A 159 -4.53 9.93 -16.84
N LEU A 160 -3.99 8.80 -16.33
CA LEU A 160 -2.74 8.19 -16.83
C LEU A 160 -2.87 7.66 -18.25
N THR A 161 -4.06 7.23 -18.66
CA THR A 161 -4.28 6.62 -19.98
C THR A 161 -4.98 7.51 -20.99
N GLY A 162 -5.67 8.57 -20.55
CA GLY A 162 -6.56 9.37 -21.36
C GLY A 162 -7.89 8.68 -21.69
N ILE A 163 -8.20 7.54 -21.07
CA ILE A 163 -9.42 6.76 -21.29
C ILE A 163 -10.35 6.98 -20.10
N THR A 164 -11.59 7.44 -20.33
CA THR A 164 -12.58 7.54 -19.25
C THR A 164 -12.96 6.15 -18.75
N VAL A 165 -12.61 5.81 -17.51
CA VAL A 165 -12.80 4.47 -16.94
C VAL A 165 -14.02 4.47 -16.02
N THR A 166 -15.14 3.89 -16.50
CA THR A 166 -16.42 3.77 -15.78
C THR A 166 -17.03 2.37 -15.85
N SER A 167 -16.33 1.40 -16.45
CA SER A 167 -16.78 0.01 -16.56
C SER A 167 -15.60 -0.96 -16.53
N LEU A 168 -15.87 -2.24 -16.27
CA LEU A 168 -14.85 -3.29 -16.30
C LEU A 168 -14.18 -3.39 -17.70
N GLU A 169 -14.93 -3.16 -18.78
CA GLU A 169 -14.34 -3.14 -20.14
C GLU A 169 -13.34 -2.00 -20.28
N GLN A 170 -13.66 -0.82 -19.73
CA GLN A 170 -12.75 0.32 -19.78
C GLN A 170 -11.55 0.14 -18.84
N MET A 171 -11.72 -0.56 -17.70
CA MET A 171 -10.59 -0.97 -16.86
C MET A 171 -9.61 -1.84 -17.65
N ARG A 172 -10.10 -2.80 -18.45
CA ARG A 172 -9.24 -3.63 -19.34
C ARG A 172 -8.51 -2.80 -20.40
N LYS A 173 -9.21 -1.84 -21.03
CA LYS A 173 -8.59 -0.93 -22.02
C LYS A 173 -7.50 -0.06 -21.37
N ALA A 174 -7.77 0.46 -20.19
CA ALA A 174 -6.79 1.22 -19.42
C ALA A 174 -5.59 0.37 -19.00
N ALA A 175 -5.83 -0.87 -18.55
CA ALA A 175 -4.79 -1.83 -18.21
C ALA A 175 -3.88 -2.11 -19.41
N ALA A 176 -4.45 -2.44 -20.57
CA ALA A 176 -3.69 -2.65 -21.80
C ALA A 176 -2.86 -1.43 -22.19
N ARG A 177 -3.41 -0.21 -22.02
CA ARG A 177 -2.67 1.02 -22.28
C ARG A 177 -1.51 1.22 -21.32
N LEU A 178 -1.69 0.94 -20.01
CA LEU A 178 -0.62 1.03 -19.01
C LEU A 178 0.49 0.01 -19.28
N HIS A 179 0.17 -1.21 -19.69
CA HIS A 179 1.19 -2.17 -20.16
C HIS A 179 1.99 -1.63 -21.33
N CYS A 180 1.34 -0.99 -22.32
CA CYS A 180 2.04 -0.35 -23.44
C CYS A 180 2.93 0.83 -22.98
N LEU A 181 2.64 1.44 -21.86
CA LEU A 181 3.45 2.51 -21.24
C LEU A 181 4.58 1.97 -20.35
N GLY A 182 4.67 0.65 -20.15
CA GLY A 182 5.76 0.00 -19.43
C GLY A 182 5.39 -0.62 -18.10
N ALA A 183 4.12 -0.60 -17.66
CA ALA A 183 3.71 -1.30 -16.44
C ALA A 183 3.87 -2.82 -16.60
N ALA A 184 4.62 -3.46 -15.70
CA ALA A 184 4.78 -4.90 -15.68
C ALA A 184 3.49 -5.60 -15.23
N ASN A 185 2.91 -5.14 -14.12
CA ASN A 185 1.65 -5.64 -13.57
C ASN A 185 0.86 -4.47 -12.97
N LEU A 186 -0.45 -4.59 -12.91
CA LEU A 186 -1.29 -3.55 -12.34
C LEU A 186 -2.59 -4.08 -11.76
N VAL A 187 -3.12 -3.39 -10.75
CA VAL A 187 -4.47 -3.58 -10.22
C VAL A 187 -5.24 -2.29 -10.39
N VAL A 188 -6.20 -2.25 -11.32
CA VAL A 188 -7.15 -1.15 -11.37
C VAL A 188 -8.20 -1.36 -10.29
N THR A 189 -8.21 -0.48 -9.28
CA THR A 189 -9.17 -0.56 -8.17
C THR A 189 -10.47 0.11 -8.55
N GLY A 190 -11.57 -0.66 -8.53
CA GLY A 190 -12.90 -0.22 -8.96
C GLY A 190 -13.87 0.01 -7.82
N GLY A 191 -13.39 0.47 -6.67
CA GLY A 191 -14.23 0.82 -5.53
C GLY A 191 -15.39 1.75 -5.88
N ASP A 192 -15.20 2.62 -6.87
CA ASP A 192 -16.21 3.58 -7.37
C ASP A 192 -16.91 3.11 -8.64
N LEU A 193 -16.62 1.89 -9.12
CA LEU A 193 -17.21 1.32 -10.31
C LEU A 193 -18.65 0.89 -10.03
N ASP A 194 -19.59 1.69 -10.42
CA ASP A 194 -21.01 1.46 -10.24
C ASP A 194 -21.49 1.50 -8.75
N LYS A 195 -22.69 2.04 -8.52
CA LYS A 195 -23.35 2.08 -7.20
C LYS A 195 -23.91 0.72 -6.76
N GLY A 196 -23.41 -0.37 -7.39
CA GLY A 196 -23.82 -1.74 -7.10
C GLY A 196 -23.33 -2.27 -5.74
N GLU A 197 -23.79 -3.46 -5.38
CA GLU A 197 -23.45 -4.12 -4.11
C GLU A 197 -22.00 -4.63 -4.02
N LYS A 198 -21.26 -4.65 -5.12
CA LYS A 198 -19.92 -5.22 -5.21
C LYS A 198 -18.87 -4.16 -5.60
N ALA A 199 -17.77 -4.17 -4.89
CA ALA A 199 -16.53 -3.51 -5.30
C ALA A 199 -15.73 -4.49 -6.18
N ILE A 200 -15.32 -4.04 -7.38
CA ILE A 200 -14.67 -4.87 -8.40
C ILE A 200 -13.27 -4.31 -8.65
N ASP A 201 -12.23 -5.14 -8.54
CA ASP A 201 -10.86 -4.77 -8.93
C ASP A 201 -10.40 -5.71 -10.04
N LEU A 202 -9.60 -5.18 -10.96
CA LEU A 202 -9.02 -5.91 -12.08
C LEU A 202 -7.51 -5.99 -11.88
N LEU A 203 -6.99 -7.19 -11.64
CA LEU A 203 -5.56 -7.50 -11.77
C LEU A 203 -5.26 -7.84 -13.23
N SER A 204 -4.25 -7.19 -13.81
CA SER A 204 -3.68 -7.55 -15.11
C SER A 204 -2.18 -7.72 -14.93
N PHE A 205 -1.65 -8.90 -15.26
CA PHE A 205 -0.28 -9.27 -14.92
C PHE A 205 0.38 -10.12 -15.99
N THR A 206 1.69 -10.01 -16.08
CA THR A 206 2.51 -10.71 -17.07
C THR A 206 2.88 -12.10 -16.57
N THR A 207 2.67 -13.10 -17.44
CA THR A 207 3.08 -14.49 -17.22
C THR A 207 3.95 -14.96 -18.38
N SER A 208 4.48 -16.19 -18.31
CA SER A 208 5.19 -16.83 -19.43
C SER A 208 4.30 -17.03 -20.67
N ARG A 209 2.97 -16.97 -20.52
CA ARG A 209 1.97 -17.11 -21.60
C ARG A 209 1.49 -15.77 -22.16
N GLY A 210 1.94 -14.66 -21.59
CA GLY A 210 1.52 -13.32 -21.94
C GLY A 210 0.80 -12.63 -20.78
N ILE A 211 -0.01 -11.62 -21.09
CA ILE A 211 -0.80 -10.88 -20.11
C ILE A 211 -2.03 -11.70 -19.75
N GLU A 212 -2.22 -11.97 -18.47
CA GLU A 212 -3.40 -12.61 -17.89
C GLU A 212 -4.18 -11.60 -17.04
N GLU A 213 -5.47 -11.86 -16.87
CA GLU A 213 -6.35 -10.99 -16.07
C GLU A 213 -7.13 -11.80 -15.04
N GLU A 214 -7.30 -11.22 -13.86
CA GLU A 214 -8.16 -11.77 -12.80
C GLU A 214 -9.05 -10.67 -12.20
N VAL A 215 -10.32 -10.99 -11.97
CA VAL A 215 -11.31 -10.04 -11.42
C VAL A 215 -11.67 -10.42 -10.01
N PHE A 216 -11.37 -9.54 -9.06
CA PHE A 216 -11.68 -9.68 -7.65
C PHE A 216 -12.96 -8.93 -7.29
N LYS A 217 -13.89 -9.62 -6.62
CA LYS A 217 -15.18 -9.04 -6.22
C LYS A 217 -15.35 -9.19 -4.70
N ALA A 218 -15.71 -8.11 -4.03
CA ALA A 218 -16.09 -8.12 -2.61
C ALA A 218 -17.40 -7.37 -2.41
N SER A 219 -18.13 -7.67 -1.33
CA SER A 219 -19.29 -6.88 -0.95
C SER A 219 -18.85 -5.46 -0.60
N ARG A 220 -19.54 -4.47 -1.15
CA ARG A 220 -19.27 -3.05 -0.88
C ARG A 220 -19.61 -2.74 0.57
N GLN A 221 -18.64 -2.23 1.30
CA GLN A 221 -18.85 -1.75 2.66
C GLN A 221 -19.43 -0.32 2.60
N ARG A 222 -20.62 -0.14 3.17
CA ARG A 222 -21.22 1.19 3.33
C ARG A 222 -20.68 1.83 4.60
N SER A 223 -19.68 2.68 4.48
CA SER A 223 -19.02 3.35 5.61
C SER A 223 -18.61 4.76 5.21
N ASN A 224 -18.68 5.69 6.17
CA ASN A 224 -18.06 7.01 6.03
C ASN A 224 -16.58 7.00 6.43
N SER A 225 -16.02 5.84 6.76
CA SER A 225 -14.62 5.65 7.17
C SER A 225 -13.85 4.95 6.06
N THR A 226 -13.61 5.68 4.96
CA THR A 226 -12.94 5.17 3.76
C THR A 226 -11.67 5.96 3.41
N HIS A 227 -11.27 6.93 4.27
CA HIS A 227 -10.06 7.70 4.06
C HIS A 227 -8.81 6.80 4.16
N GLY A 228 -7.96 6.82 3.12
CA GLY A 228 -6.75 6.01 3.04
C GLY A 228 -6.95 4.57 2.57
N THR A 229 -8.12 4.21 2.02
CA THR A 229 -8.39 2.88 1.46
C THR A 229 -7.36 2.45 0.40
N GLY A 230 -7.01 3.35 -0.55
CA GLY A 230 -5.98 3.09 -1.58
C GLY A 230 -4.62 2.83 -0.96
N CYS A 231 -4.14 3.74 -0.10
CA CYS A 231 -2.85 3.60 0.58
C CYS A 231 -2.76 2.30 1.39
N ALA A 232 -3.81 1.96 2.16
CA ALA A 232 -3.84 0.72 2.92
C ALA A 232 -3.84 -0.54 2.02
N PHE A 233 -4.48 -0.48 0.84
CA PHE A 233 -4.49 -1.57 -0.13
C PHE A 233 -3.10 -1.77 -0.74
N SER A 234 -2.49 -0.71 -1.28
CA SER A 234 -1.17 -0.77 -1.91
C SER A 234 -0.05 -1.12 -0.92
N THR A 235 -0.11 -0.60 0.31
CA THR A 235 0.82 -0.98 1.37
C THR A 235 0.66 -2.44 1.78
N ALA A 236 -0.58 -2.95 1.89
CA ALA A 236 -0.82 -4.36 2.19
C ALA A 236 -0.29 -5.28 1.08
N LEU A 237 -0.39 -4.86 -0.19
CA LEU A 237 0.23 -5.57 -1.32
C LEU A 237 1.74 -5.66 -1.16
N ALA A 238 2.42 -4.55 -0.85
CA ALA A 238 3.86 -4.54 -0.60
C ALA A 238 4.25 -5.50 0.53
N CYS A 239 3.48 -5.52 1.63
CA CYS A 239 3.69 -6.47 2.73
C CYS A 239 3.53 -7.93 2.30
N HIS A 240 2.50 -8.24 1.51
CA HIS A 240 2.28 -9.62 1.04
C HIS A 240 3.38 -10.07 0.07
N LEU A 241 3.87 -9.19 -0.79
CA LEU A 241 5.02 -9.46 -1.66
C LEU A 241 6.30 -9.66 -0.84
N ALA A 242 6.55 -8.84 0.19
CA ALA A 242 7.66 -9.02 1.13
C ALA A 242 7.62 -10.37 1.86
N HIS A 243 6.43 -10.92 2.09
CA HIS A 243 6.23 -12.28 2.62
C HIS A 243 6.37 -13.38 1.55
N GLY A 244 6.70 -13.04 0.29
CA GLY A 244 6.89 -13.99 -0.81
C GLY A 244 5.60 -14.54 -1.42
N ARG A 245 4.47 -13.85 -1.25
CA ARG A 245 3.19 -14.22 -1.89
C ARG A 245 3.19 -13.90 -3.36
N GLY A 246 2.55 -14.73 -4.18
CA GLY A 246 2.31 -14.42 -5.58
C GLY A 246 1.26 -13.31 -5.77
N LEU A 247 1.30 -12.61 -6.91
CA LEU A 247 0.45 -11.45 -7.19
C LEU A 247 -1.05 -11.71 -6.97
N PRO A 248 -1.69 -12.78 -7.50
CA PRO A 248 -3.12 -13.00 -7.29
C PRO A 248 -3.48 -13.21 -5.80
N GLU A 249 -2.64 -13.94 -5.06
CA GLU A 249 -2.84 -14.16 -3.63
C GLU A 249 -2.67 -12.85 -2.84
N ALA A 250 -1.64 -12.05 -3.16
CA ALA A 250 -1.39 -10.76 -2.53
C ALA A 250 -2.58 -9.80 -2.72
N VAL A 251 -3.13 -9.73 -3.95
CA VAL A 251 -4.31 -8.90 -4.26
C VAL A 251 -5.54 -9.35 -3.48
N LEU A 252 -5.81 -10.66 -3.44
CA LEU A 252 -6.92 -11.21 -2.68
C LEU A 252 -6.81 -10.86 -1.18
N LEU A 253 -5.64 -11.08 -0.59
CA LEU A 253 -5.40 -10.86 0.83
C LEU A 253 -5.46 -9.36 1.20
N ALA A 254 -4.90 -8.48 0.36
CA ALA A 254 -4.99 -7.04 0.55
C ALA A 254 -6.46 -6.55 0.47
N LYS A 255 -7.25 -7.08 -0.48
CA LYS A 255 -8.67 -6.76 -0.60
C LYS A 255 -9.47 -7.22 0.63
N VAL A 256 -9.20 -8.40 1.14
CA VAL A 256 -9.82 -8.93 2.38
C VAL A 256 -9.45 -8.05 3.58
N TYR A 257 -8.18 -7.67 3.71
CA TYR A 257 -7.70 -6.80 4.78
C TYR A 257 -8.43 -5.45 4.76
N VAL A 258 -8.44 -4.76 3.63
CA VAL A 258 -9.09 -3.44 3.50
C VAL A 258 -10.60 -3.54 3.76
N SER A 259 -11.29 -4.53 3.20
CA SER A 259 -12.72 -4.74 3.44
C SER A 259 -13.03 -4.93 4.92
N SER A 260 -12.19 -5.69 5.62
CA SER A 260 -12.31 -5.91 7.06
C SER A 260 -11.99 -4.65 7.86
N ALA A 261 -10.96 -3.89 7.45
CA ALA A 261 -10.59 -2.63 8.11
C ALA A 261 -11.69 -1.56 7.99
N ILE A 262 -12.41 -1.52 6.86
CA ILE A 262 -13.59 -0.65 6.67
C ILE A 262 -14.75 -1.12 7.55
N ALA A 263 -15.04 -2.43 7.57
CA ALA A 263 -16.16 -2.99 8.34
C ALA A 263 -16.01 -2.80 9.86
N ASN A 264 -14.77 -2.71 10.35
CA ASN A 264 -14.45 -2.50 11.77
C ASN A 264 -14.07 -1.03 12.08
N ALA A 265 -14.23 -0.11 11.14
CA ALA A 265 -13.83 1.28 11.35
C ALA A 265 -14.76 2.00 12.33
N HIS A 266 -14.19 2.96 13.06
CA HIS A 266 -14.91 3.82 13.98
C HIS A 266 -15.07 5.21 13.38
N ALA A 267 -16.21 5.86 13.64
CA ALA A 267 -16.39 7.26 13.26
C ALA A 267 -15.42 8.15 14.06
N LEU A 268 -14.53 8.84 13.34
CA LEU A 268 -13.57 9.79 13.91
C LEU A 268 -13.64 11.11 13.15
N GLY A 269 -13.68 12.21 13.90
CA GLY A 269 -13.75 13.57 13.32
C GLY A 269 -15.10 13.88 12.68
N HIS A 270 -15.13 14.94 11.87
CA HIS A 270 -16.36 15.49 11.27
C HIS A 270 -16.43 15.28 9.76
N GLY A 271 -15.45 14.62 9.15
CA GLY A 271 -15.37 14.33 7.72
C GLY A 271 -15.34 12.83 7.42
N VAL A 272 -14.60 12.45 6.39
CA VAL A 272 -14.39 11.03 6.04
C VAL A 272 -13.39 10.43 7.04
N GLY A 273 -13.86 9.47 7.85
CA GLY A 273 -13.05 8.81 8.87
C GLY A 273 -12.02 7.84 8.29
N PRO A 274 -10.98 7.49 9.10
CA PRO A 274 -9.96 6.52 8.71
C PRO A 274 -10.46 5.07 8.83
N LEU A 275 -9.76 4.16 8.17
CA LEU A 275 -9.89 2.72 8.37
C LEU A 275 -9.45 2.31 9.79
N HIS A 276 -9.92 1.17 10.27
CA HIS A 276 -9.35 0.54 11.47
C HIS A 276 -8.20 -0.41 11.08
N HIS A 277 -7.01 0.14 10.83
CA HIS A 277 -5.84 -0.64 10.37
C HIS A 277 -5.48 -1.82 11.29
N LEU A 278 -5.67 -1.66 12.60
CA LEU A 278 -5.31 -2.64 13.62
C LEU A 278 -6.51 -3.46 14.14
N PHE A 279 -7.57 -3.64 13.34
CA PHE A 279 -8.80 -4.33 13.76
C PHE A 279 -8.55 -5.75 14.29
N ARG A 280 -7.50 -6.44 13.83
CA ARG A 280 -7.12 -7.78 14.32
C ARG A 280 -6.66 -7.78 15.78
N MET A 281 -6.09 -6.66 16.26
CA MET A 281 -5.65 -6.51 17.65
C MET A 281 -6.81 -6.26 18.62
N SER A 282 -7.94 -5.78 18.13
CA SER A 282 -9.15 -5.51 18.92
C SER A 282 -10.01 -6.76 19.13
N GLN A 283 -9.72 -7.87 18.47
CA GLN A 283 -10.43 -9.13 18.72
C GLN A 283 -9.96 -9.71 20.06
N PRO A 284 -10.87 -10.21 20.93
CA PRO A 284 -10.47 -10.84 22.17
C PRO A 284 -9.50 -11.98 21.83
N ARG A 285 -8.27 -11.90 22.37
CA ARG A 285 -7.33 -13.01 22.28
C ARG A 285 -8.06 -14.23 22.82
N ARG A 286 -8.17 -15.32 22.04
CA ARG A 286 -8.51 -16.63 22.60
C ARG A 286 -7.53 -16.85 23.73
N SER A 287 -8.01 -16.85 24.96
CA SER A 287 -7.18 -17.04 26.15
C SER A 287 -6.38 -18.32 25.98
N SER A 288 -5.08 -18.20 25.78
CA SER A 288 -4.19 -19.31 26.05
C SER A 288 -4.36 -19.64 27.53
N PRO A 289 -4.50 -20.90 27.93
CA PRO A 289 -4.62 -21.26 29.35
C PRO A 289 -3.40 -20.68 30.05
N ILE A 290 -3.64 -19.77 30.99
CA ILE A 290 -2.63 -19.29 31.92
C ILE A 290 -2.17 -20.56 32.64
N LEU A 291 -0.87 -20.86 32.51
CA LEU A 291 -0.26 -21.90 33.34
C LEU A 291 -0.55 -21.52 34.78
N SER A 292 -1.37 -22.30 35.47
CA SER A 292 -1.62 -22.15 36.88
C SER A 292 -0.27 -22.28 37.59
N GLU A 293 0.13 -21.22 38.30
CA GLU A 293 1.28 -21.26 39.21
C GLU A 293 1.08 -22.44 40.17
N GLY A 294 2.05 -23.33 40.19
CA GLY A 294 2.02 -24.46 41.08
C GLY A 294 2.00 -24.00 42.54
N GLU A 295 1.08 -24.52 43.32
CA GLU A 295 1.07 -24.36 44.77
C GLU A 295 2.39 -24.77 45.39
N PRO A 296 2.95 -23.98 46.32
CA PRO A 296 4.16 -24.40 47.03
C PRO A 296 3.89 -25.64 47.90
N ALA A 297 4.66 -26.70 47.68
CA ALA A 297 4.60 -27.87 48.52
C ALA A 297 4.87 -27.53 49.99
N HIS A 298 3.85 -27.60 50.83
CA HIS A 298 4.02 -27.56 52.26
C HIS A 298 4.82 -28.80 52.71
N SER A 299 6.04 -28.55 53.16
CA SER A 299 6.83 -29.53 53.95
C SER A 299 6.09 -29.84 55.27
N ARG A 300 5.65 -31.06 55.47
CA ARG A 300 5.34 -31.57 56.79
C ARG A 300 6.59 -32.29 57.33
N ASN A 301 6.90 -31.93 58.57
CA ASN A 301 7.88 -32.59 59.42
C ASN A 301 7.79 -34.10 59.47
#